data_d6a24c08f3cfc49828eb145f4355da59
#
_entry.id   d6a24c08f3cfc49828eb145f4355da59
#
_cell.length_a   1.000
_cell.length_b   1.000
_cell.length_c   1.000
_cell.angle_alpha   90.00
_cell.angle_beta   90.00
_cell.angle_gamma   90.00
#
_symmetry.space_group_name_H-M   'P 1'
#
loop_
_entity.id
_entity.type
_entity.pdbx_description
1 polymer ?
#
loop_
_entity_poly.entity_id
_entity_poly.type
_entity_poly.pdbx_seq_one_letter_code
_entity_poly.pdbx_strand_id
1 'polypeptide(L)'
;GVAAGMSVDAFAPRLSFFWAIGMNHFMEIAKMRAARMLWAKIVKKFNPKNPKSLALRTHSQTSGWSLTEQDPFNNVARTAIEAMGAALGHTQSLHTNALDEAIALPTDFSARIARNTQIYIQEETNVCREVDPWAGSYYIETLTNEIAHKAWERIEEVEKLGGMAKAIETGIPKMRIEEAAARKQARIDSGIEKIIGVNEYRLDHEAPIDILAVDNTAVRESQIKRLKELRANRDEAAVKKALEAITECVKTGKGNLLELAIEAAKVRASLGEISDACEVVVGRYKAVIRSISGVYSSEVKSDPAFEHAKELVAKFAKKE
;
A
#
# COMPACT_ATOMS: atom_id res chain seq x y z
N GLY A 1 14.42 11.07 -14.13
CA GLY A 1 15.65 10.42 -14.61
C GLY A 1 16.11 11.02 -15.93
N VAL A 2 15.32 10.88 -17.01
CA VAL A 2 15.71 11.35 -18.36
C VAL A 2 15.94 12.88 -18.37
N ALA A 3 15.04 13.66 -17.79
CA ALA A 3 15.18 15.11 -17.68
C ALA A 3 16.42 15.54 -16.87
N ALA A 4 16.91 14.67 -15.99
CA ALA A 4 18.16 14.87 -15.22
C ALA A 4 19.42 14.32 -15.92
N GLY A 5 19.33 13.98 -17.22
CA GLY A 5 20.46 13.51 -18.02
C GLY A 5 20.80 12.03 -17.92
N MET A 6 19.99 11.22 -17.23
CA MET A 6 20.21 9.78 -17.14
C MET A 6 19.57 9.06 -18.34
N SER A 7 20.24 8.04 -18.89
CA SER A 7 19.59 7.15 -19.84
C SER A 7 18.50 6.33 -19.16
N VAL A 8 17.43 6.00 -19.86
CA VAL A 8 16.36 5.14 -19.34
C VAL A 8 16.90 3.78 -18.89
N ASP A 9 17.89 3.25 -19.57
CA ASP A 9 18.52 1.96 -19.26
C ASP A 9 19.36 1.97 -17.98
N ALA A 10 19.76 3.15 -17.50
CA ALA A 10 20.50 3.26 -16.25
C ALA A 10 19.61 3.06 -15.00
N PHE A 11 18.32 3.41 -15.09
CA PHE A 11 17.43 3.36 -13.94
C PHE A 11 16.22 2.43 -14.12
N ALA A 12 15.61 2.33 -15.31
CA ALA A 12 14.39 1.52 -15.50
C ALA A 12 14.53 0.05 -15.04
N PRO A 13 15.65 -0.67 -15.30
CA PRO A 13 15.83 -2.04 -14.81
C PRO A 13 15.92 -2.16 -13.28
N ARG A 14 16.09 -1.05 -12.57
CA ARG A 14 16.22 -0.98 -11.10
C ARG A 14 14.92 -0.60 -10.41
N LEU A 15 13.94 -0.09 -11.17
CA LEU A 15 12.62 0.23 -10.63
C LEU A 15 11.87 -1.05 -10.29
N SER A 16 11.10 -1.00 -9.22
CA SER A 16 10.21 -2.07 -8.81
C SER A 16 8.88 -1.50 -8.34
N PHE A 17 7.85 -2.34 -8.37
CA PHE A 17 6.50 -2.00 -7.97
C PHE A 17 6.10 -2.85 -6.77
N PHE A 18 5.26 -2.29 -5.92
CA PHE A 18 4.66 -2.96 -4.80
C PHE A 18 3.16 -3.14 -5.06
N TRP A 19 2.67 -4.38 -5.02
CA TRP A 19 1.28 -4.72 -5.27
C TRP A 19 0.64 -5.36 -4.05
N ALA A 20 -0.54 -4.87 -3.65
CA ALA A 20 -1.43 -5.62 -2.76
C ALA A 20 -2.20 -6.64 -3.58
N ILE A 21 -2.32 -7.87 -3.08
CA ILE A 21 -3.06 -8.97 -3.72
C ILE A 21 -4.21 -9.35 -2.80
N GLY A 22 -5.44 -9.09 -3.24
CA GLY A 22 -6.66 -9.37 -2.50
C GLY A 22 -7.34 -10.67 -2.89
N MET A 23 -8.56 -10.85 -2.40
CA MET A 23 -9.32 -12.09 -2.53
C MET A 23 -9.96 -12.32 -3.92
N ASN A 24 -9.99 -11.31 -4.80
CA ASN A 24 -10.54 -11.50 -6.15
C ASN A 24 -9.50 -12.15 -7.06
N HIS A 25 -9.35 -13.45 -6.94
CA HIS A 25 -8.27 -14.26 -7.47
C HIS A 25 -7.93 -13.98 -8.94
N PHE A 26 -8.90 -14.10 -9.83
CA PHE A 26 -8.67 -13.89 -11.27
C PHE A 26 -8.41 -12.43 -11.63
N MET A 27 -9.04 -11.49 -10.92
CA MET A 27 -8.80 -10.06 -11.09
C MET A 27 -7.36 -9.70 -10.73
N GLU A 28 -6.83 -10.27 -9.66
CA GLU A 28 -5.46 -10.04 -9.21
C GLU A 28 -4.42 -10.61 -10.19
N ILE A 29 -4.65 -11.81 -10.71
CA ILE A 29 -3.81 -12.40 -11.75
C ILE A 29 -3.82 -11.52 -13.01
N ALA A 30 -5.00 -11.13 -13.48
CA ALA A 30 -5.15 -10.27 -14.65
C ALA A 30 -4.54 -8.88 -14.46
N LYS A 31 -4.64 -8.30 -13.25
CA LYS A 31 -3.97 -7.06 -12.87
C LYS A 31 -2.45 -7.14 -13.07
N MET A 32 -1.83 -8.21 -12.60
CA MET A 32 -0.38 -8.41 -12.72
C MET A 32 0.05 -8.56 -14.19
N ARG A 33 -0.74 -9.28 -14.99
CA ARG A 33 -0.51 -9.43 -16.43
C ARG A 33 -0.66 -8.09 -17.17
N ALA A 34 -1.73 -7.35 -16.89
CA ALA A 34 -1.97 -6.02 -17.44
C ALA A 34 -0.84 -5.04 -17.08
N ALA A 35 -0.37 -5.07 -15.82
CA ALA A 35 0.70 -4.20 -15.35
C ALA A 35 2.01 -4.41 -16.12
N ARG A 36 2.40 -5.67 -16.40
CA ARG A 36 3.59 -5.97 -17.22
C ARG A 36 3.48 -5.41 -18.63
N MET A 37 2.32 -5.57 -19.26
CA MET A 37 2.06 -5.05 -20.60
C MET A 37 2.11 -3.51 -20.62
N LEU A 38 1.48 -2.86 -19.65
CA LEU A 38 1.45 -1.40 -19.54
C LEU A 38 2.84 -0.82 -19.26
N TRP A 39 3.62 -1.45 -18.39
CA TRP A 39 5.00 -1.04 -18.12
C TRP A 39 5.85 -1.08 -19.40
N ALA A 40 5.82 -2.17 -20.12
CA ALA A 40 6.54 -2.31 -21.36
C ALA A 40 6.11 -1.23 -22.39
N LYS A 41 4.80 -0.96 -22.50
CA LYS A 41 4.23 0.08 -23.37
C LYS A 41 4.71 1.49 -22.98
N ILE A 42 4.75 1.81 -21.69
CA ILE A 42 5.21 3.10 -21.18
C ILE A 42 6.69 3.28 -21.45
N VAL A 43 7.53 2.33 -21.05
CA VAL A 43 8.99 2.46 -21.14
C VAL A 43 9.46 2.44 -22.60
N LYS A 44 8.77 1.72 -23.48
CA LYS A 44 9.08 1.71 -24.91
C LYS A 44 9.10 3.11 -25.55
N LYS A 45 8.32 4.06 -25.02
CA LYS A 45 8.30 5.46 -25.48
C LYS A 45 9.65 6.18 -25.31
N PHE A 46 10.51 5.68 -24.44
CA PHE A 46 11.85 6.23 -24.14
C PHE A 46 12.96 5.55 -24.93
N ASN A 47 12.64 4.66 -25.88
CA ASN A 47 13.58 3.95 -26.75
C ASN A 47 14.70 3.22 -26.01
N PRO A 48 14.40 2.36 -25.01
CA PRO A 48 15.40 1.61 -24.27
C PRO A 48 16.20 0.68 -25.20
N LYS A 49 17.47 0.50 -24.91
CA LYS A 49 18.36 -0.46 -25.60
C LYS A 49 18.47 -1.78 -24.83
N ASN A 50 18.29 -1.72 -23.51
CA ASN A 50 18.33 -2.89 -22.64
C ASN A 50 16.92 -3.51 -22.50
N PRO A 51 16.69 -4.76 -22.93
CA PRO A 51 15.37 -5.39 -22.79
C PRO A 51 14.90 -5.52 -21.33
N LYS A 52 15.81 -5.55 -20.35
CA LYS A 52 15.48 -5.54 -18.93
C LYS A 52 14.75 -4.26 -18.50
N SER A 53 14.88 -3.16 -19.23
CA SER A 53 14.14 -1.92 -18.98
C SER A 53 12.63 -2.08 -19.21
N LEU A 54 12.23 -3.01 -20.09
CA LEU A 54 10.82 -3.31 -20.39
C LEU A 54 10.21 -4.34 -19.43
N ALA A 55 11.02 -4.99 -18.61
CA ALA A 55 10.55 -5.98 -17.65
C ALA A 55 10.05 -5.32 -16.37
N LEU A 56 8.78 -5.49 -16.04
CA LEU A 56 8.21 -5.08 -14.76
C LEU A 56 8.76 -5.98 -13.65
N ARG A 57 9.28 -5.40 -12.60
CA ARG A 57 9.67 -6.09 -11.36
C ARG A 57 8.69 -5.74 -10.26
N THR A 58 8.20 -6.76 -9.56
CA THR A 58 7.20 -6.56 -8.51
C THR A 58 7.57 -7.28 -7.23
N HIS A 59 7.28 -6.63 -6.14
CA HIS A 59 7.02 -7.25 -4.85
C HIS A 59 5.52 -7.27 -4.61
N SER A 60 4.98 -8.38 -4.17
CA SER A 60 3.57 -8.48 -3.80
C SER A 60 3.42 -8.78 -2.31
N GLN A 61 2.42 -8.19 -1.71
CA GLN A 61 1.97 -8.51 -0.36
C GLN A 61 0.51 -8.97 -0.44
N THR A 62 0.18 -10.05 0.26
CA THR A 62 -1.21 -10.42 0.48
C THR A 62 -1.91 -9.29 1.22
N SER A 63 -3.17 -9.03 0.88
CA SER A 63 -3.90 -7.87 1.42
C SER A 63 -4.26 -8.06 2.89
N GLY A 64 -3.72 -7.21 3.78
CA GLY A 64 -4.15 -7.17 5.17
C GLY A 64 -5.57 -6.64 5.35
N TRP A 65 -6.06 -5.84 4.37
CA TRP A 65 -7.42 -5.30 4.41
C TRP A 65 -8.49 -6.38 4.29
N SER A 66 -8.24 -7.48 3.60
CA SER A 66 -9.16 -8.62 3.45
C SER A 66 -9.21 -9.53 4.68
N LEU A 67 -8.26 -9.40 5.60
CA LEU A 67 -8.21 -10.18 6.82
C LEU A 67 -9.14 -9.59 7.89
N THR A 68 -9.66 -10.46 8.75
CA THR A 68 -10.69 -10.12 9.73
C THR A 68 -10.20 -10.37 11.15
N GLU A 69 -10.67 -9.54 12.09
CA GLU A 69 -10.50 -9.77 13.51
C GLU A 69 -11.36 -10.95 13.97
N GLN A 70 -12.58 -11.05 13.40
CA GLN A 70 -13.55 -12.11 13.70
C GLN A 70 -13.11 -13.41 13.03
N ASP A 71 -13.20 -14.51 13.78
CA ASP A 71 -12.85 -15.87 13.35
C ASP A 71 -11.50 -15.91 12.60
N PRO A 72 -10.40 -15.48 13.25
CA PRO A 72 -9.13 -15.13 12.59
C PRO A 72 -8.41 -16.32 11.97
N PHE A 73 -8.74 -17.57 12.33
CA PHE A 73 -8.14 -18.74 11.69
C PHE A 73 -8.50 -18.87 10.20
N ASN A 74 -9.65 -18.32 9.79
CA ASN A 74 -10.00 -18.21 8.35
C ASN A 74 -9.01 -17.35 7.56
N ASN A 75 -8.27 -16.46 8.22
CA ASN A 75 -7.26 -15.64 7.57
C ASN A 75 -6.11 -16.46 6.98
N VAL A 76 -5.82 -17.65 7.51
CA VAL A 76 -4.84 -18.57 6.92
C VAL A 76 -5.24 -18.96 5.50
N ALA A 77 -6.52 -19.31 5.31
CA ALA A 77 -7.05 -19.66 3.98
C ALA A 77 -7.08 -18.43 3.06
N ARG A 78 -7.47 -17.25 3.57
CA ARG A 78 -7.47 -16.00 2.79
C ARG A 78 -6.07 -15.68 2.30
N THR A 79 -5.09 -15.66 3.20
CA THR A 79 -3.68 -15.44 2.86
C THR A 79 -3.15 -16.46 1.83
N ALA A 80 -3.55 -17.73 1.95
CA ALA A 80 -3.14 -18.76 0.99
C ALA A 80 -3.71 -18.52 -0.43
N ILE A 81 -5.00 -18.12 -0.52
CA ILE A 81 -5.64 -17.79 -1.81
C ILE A 81 -4.98 -16.56 -2.45
N GLU A 82 -4.71 -15.53 -1.66
CA GLU A 82 -4.02 -14.31 -2.11
C GLU A 82 -2.58 -14.60 -2.55
N ALA A 83 -1.83 -15.39 -1.78
CA ALA A 83 -0.49 -15.82 -2.12
C ALA A 83 -0.47 -16.64 -3.43
N MET A 84 -1.46 -17.51 -3.63
CA MET A 84 -1.64 -18.24 -4.89
C MET A 84 -1.90 -17.27 -6.06
N GLY A 85 -2.73 -16.24 -5.85
CA GLY A 85 -2.96 -15.19 -6.85
C GLY A 85 -1.68 -14.43 -7.20
N ALA A 86 -0.83 -14.13 -6.23
CA ALA A 86 0.46 -13.50 -6.45
C ALA A 86 1.44 -14.41 -7.22
N ALA A 87 1.50 -15.70 -6.87
CA ALA A 87 2.34 -16.69 -7.55
C ALA A 87 1.93 -16.86 -9.01
N LEU A 88 0.63 -17.09 -9.28
CA LEU A 88 0.07 -17.21 -10.62
C LEU A 88 0.10 -15.89 -11.42
N GLY A 89 0.18 -14.74 -10.72
CA GLY A 89 0.43 -13.42 -11.29
C GLY A 89 1.91 -13.12 -11.55
N HIS A 90 2.83 -14.03 -11.24
CA HIS A 90 4.27 -13.93 -11.46
C HIS A 90 4.96 -12.79 -10.70
N THR A 91 4.70 -12.69 -9.40
CA THR A 91 5.47 -11.78 -8.54
C THR A 91 6.93 -12.26 -8.38
N GLN A 92 7.90 -11.35 -8.30
CA GLN A 92 9.31 -11.71 -8.09
C GLN A 92 9.64 -11.94 -6.62
N SER A 93 8.91 -11.31 -5.72
CA SER A 93 8.98 -11.57 -4.28
C SER A 93 7.61 -11.43 -3.66
N LEU A 94 7.39 -12.12 -2.55
CA LEU A 94 6.10 -12.20 -1.89
C LEU A 94 6.24 -12.03 -0.37
N HIS A 95 5.37 -11.22 0.21
CA HIS A 95 5.08 -11.18 1.63
C HIS A 95 3.69 -11.77 1.87
N THR A 96 3.57 -12.64 2.86
CA THR A 96 2.31 -13.22 3.32
C THR A 96 2.00 -12.71 4.72
N ASN A 97 0.79 -12.15 4.92
CA ASN A 97 0.36 -11.67 6.22
C ASN A 97 0.09 -12.84 7.18
N ALA A 98 0.33 -12.61 8.45
CA ALA A 98 -0.03 -13.54 9.49
C ALA A 98 -1.54 -13.50 9.79
N LEU A 99 -2.08 -14.55 10.38
CA LEU A 99 -3.53 -14.67 10.64
C LEU A 99 -4.06 -13.61 11.61
N ASP A 100 -3.20 -13.04 12.44
CA ASP A 100 -3.48 -12.02 13.45
C ASP A 100 -3.21 -10.58 12.97
N GLU A 101 -2.93 -10.38 11.68
CA GLU A 101 -2.64 -9.06 11.08
C GLU A 101 -3.72 -8.01 11.35
N ALA A 102 -5.00 -8.41 11.38
CA ALA A 102 -6.11 -7.51 11.67
C ALA A 102 -6.26 -7.16 13.17
N ILE A 103 -5.49 -7.80 14.04
CA ILE A 103 -5.63 -7.71 15.51
C ILE A 103 -4.41 -7.05 16.14
N ALA A 104 -3.20 -7.58 15.86
CA ALA A 104 -1.96 -7.17 16.49
C ALA A 104 -0.72 -7.54 15.65
N LEU A 105 0.48 -7.39 16.23
CA LEU A 105 1.70 -7.90 15.62
C LEU A 105 1.71 -9.44 15.63
N PRO A 106 2.36 -10.08 14.65
CA PRO A 106 2.41 -11.53 14.57
C PRO A 106 3.17 -12.13 15.74
N THR A 107 2.63 -13.21 16.28
CA THR A 107 3.34 -14.09 17.20
C THR A 107 4.31 -15.00 16.44
N ASP A 108 5.23 -15.69 17.14
CA ASP A 108 6.12 -16.69 16.51
C ASP A 108 5.34 -17.78 15.79
N PHE A 109 4.19 -18.19 16.37
CA PHE A 109 3.29 -19.17 15.76
C PHE A 109 2.68 -18.66 14.46
N SER A 110 2.04 -17.48 14.47
CA SER A 110 1.35 -16.92 13.30
C SER A 110 2.33 -16.54 12.19
N ALA A 111 3.52 -16.00 12.55
CA ALA A 111 4.59 -15.70 11.61
C ALA A 111 5.13 -16.97 10.90
N ARG A 112 5.26 -18.08 11.65
CA ARG A 112 5.67 -19.37 11.09
C ARG A 112 4.65 -19.90 10.08
N ILE A 113 3.35 -19.79 10.38
CA ILE A 113 2.28 -20.20 9.45
C ILE A 113 2.32 -19.34 8.19
N ALA A 114 2.44 -18.02 8.32
CA ALA A 114 2.53 -17.10 7.20
C ALA A 114 3.73 -17.43 6.28
N ARG A 115 4.90 -17.68 6.85
CA ARG A 115 6.08 -18.10 6.07
C ARG A 115 5.84 -19.45 5.39
N ASN A 116 5.29 -20.44 6.09
CA ASN A 116 5.07 -21.76 5.55
C ASN A 116 4.05 -21.76 4.43
N THR A 117 3.12 -20.80 4.38
CA THR A 117 2.20 -20.60 3.27
C THR A 117 2.95 -20.47 1.94
N GLN A 118 4.02 -19.71 1.89
CA GLN A 118 4.85 -19.60 0.68
C GLN A 118 5.58 -20.89 0.36
N ILE A 119 6.08 -21.58 1.38
CA ILE A 119 6.88 -22.80 1.20
C ILE A 119 6.02 -23.94 0.61
N TYR A 120 4.81 -24.19 1.16
CA TYR A 120 3.98 -25.26 0.60
C TYR A 120 3.43 -24.92 -0.78
N ILE A 121 3.20 -23.63 -1.10
CA ILE A 121 2.86 -23.24 -2.48
C ILE A 121 4.01 -23.59 -3.44
N GLN A 122 5.26 -23.37 -3.05
CA GLN A 122 6.42 -23.71 -3.88
C GLN A 122 6.65 -25.22 -4.01
N GLU A 123 6.56 -25.94 -2.89
CA GLU A 123 7.06 -27.33 -2.81
C GLU A 123 5.96 -28.38 -3.06
N GLU A 124 4.71 -28.08 -2.67
CA GLU A 124 3.64 -29.08 -2.67
C GLU A 124 2.62 -28.91 -3.81
N THR A 125 2.47 -27.70 -4.38
CA THR A 125 1.38 -27.42 -5.34
C THR A 125 1.78 -27.51 -6.81
N ASN A 126 3.07 -27.55 -7.13
CA ASN A 126 3.62 -27.49 -8.49
C ASN A 126 3.28 -26.22 -9.30
N VAL A 127 2.62 -25.21 -8.72
CA VAL A 127 2.20 -23.98 -9.46
C VAL A 127 3.38 -23.17 -9.99
N CYS A 128 4.58 -23.36 -9.43
CA CYS A 128 5.80 -22.67 -9.86
C CYS A 128 6.52 -23.34 -11.04
N ARG A 129 6.00 -24.43 -11.59
CA ARG A 129 6.63 -25.15 -12.70
C ARG A 129 6.41 -24.49 -14.05
N GLU A 130 5.27 -23.84 -14.23
CA GLU A 130 4.87 -23.26 -15.51
C GLU A 130 4.80 -21.74 -15.42
N VAL A 131 5.21 -21.09 -16.52
CA VAL A 131 5.12 -19.63 -16.67
C VAL A 131 3.78 -19.29 -17.30
N ASP A 132 3.05 -18.37 -16.66
CA ASP A 132 1.74 -17.87 -17.11
C ASP A 132 0.74 -18.99 -17.48
N PRO A 133 0.41 -19.89 -16.53
CA PRO A 133 -0.43 -21.07 -16.83
C PRO A 133 -1.86 -20.69 -17.26
N TRP A 134 -2.27 -19.45 -17.02
CA TRP A 134 -3.56 -18.90 -17.44
C TRP A 134 -3.53 -18.26 -18.84
N ALA A 135 -2.37 -18.22 -19.51
CA ALA A 135 -2.27 -17.72 -20.88
C ALA A 135 -3.19 -18.50 -21.82
N GLY A 136 -3.93 -17.79 -22.66
CA GLY A 136 -4.89 -18.36 -23.59
C GLY A 136 -6.27 -18.71 -23.00
N SER A 137 -6.47 -18.53 -21.69
CA SER A 137 -7.82 -18.58 -21.11
C SER A 137 -8.62 -17.38 -21.61
N TYR A 138 -9.73 -17.62 -22.31
CA TYR A 138 -10.60 -16.56 -22.83
C TYR A 138 -10.99 -15.53 -21.74
N TYR A 139 -11.32 -16.00 -20.55
CA TYR A 139 -11.70 -15.15 -19.43
C TYR A 139 -10.54 -14.28 -18.96
N ILE A 140 -9.37 -14.87 -18.73
CA ILE A 140 -8.19 -14.14 -18.23
C ILE A 140 -7.67 -13.16 -19.27
N GLU A 141 -7.66 -13.54 -20.56
CA GLU A 141 -7.22 -12.64 -21.63
C GLU A 141 -8.15 -11.43 -21.76
N THR A 142 -9.47 -11.65 -21.72
CA THR A 142 -10.47 -10.57 -21.75
C THR A 142 -10.30 -9.65 -20.55
N LEU A 143 -10.24 -10.21 -19.35
CA LEU A 143 -10.10 -9.45 -18.11
C LEU A 143 -8.79 -8.65 -18.08
N THR A 144 -7.68 -9.25 -18.51
CA THR A 144 -6.38 -8.57 -18.63
C THR A 144 -6.45 -7.36 -19.57
N ASN A 145 -7.11 -7.54 -20.72
CA ASN A 145 -7.27 -6.48 -21.70
C ASN A 145 -8.15 -5.34 -21.18
N GLU A 146 -9.28 -5.64 -20.55
CA GLU A 146 -10.17 -4.64 -19.97
C GLU A 146 -9.50 -3.84 -18.84
N ILE A 147 -8.78 -4.52 -17.94
CA ILE A 147 -8.01 -3.86 -16.89
C ILE A 147 -6.95 -2.94 -17.50
N ALA A 148 -6.23 -3.41 -18.53
CA ALA A 148 -5.20 -2.61 -19.18
C ALA A 148 -5.78 -1.35 -19.82
N HIS A 149 -6.93 -1.44 -20.49
CA HIS A 149 -7.60 -0.27 -21.09
C HIS A 149 -8.03 0.73 -20.02
N LYS A 150 -8.75 0.30 -18.99
CA LYS A 150 -9.19 1.17 -17.90
C LYS A 150 -8.04 1.80 -17.14
N ALA A 151 -6.97 1.04 -16.90
CA ALA A 151 -5.76 1.60 -16.26
C ALA A 151 -5.07 2.62 -17.16
N TRP A 152 -5.03 2.38 -18.49
CA TRP A 152 -4.45 3.32 -19.43
C TRP A 152 -5.19 4.67 -19.46
N GLU A 153 -6.53 4.65 -19.44
CA GLU A 153 -7.34 5.87 -19.31
C GLU A 153 -6.97 6.68 -18.06
N ARG A 154 -6.74 5.99 -16.93
CA ARG A 154 -6.32 6.64 -15.68
C ARG A 154 -4.91 7.20 -15.76
N ILE A 155 -4.00 6.50 -16.42
CA ILE A 155 -2.63 6.98 -16.65
C ILE A 155 -2.68 8.25 -17.51
N GLU A 156 -3.45 8.27 -18.60
CA GLU A 156 -3.59 9.44 -19.45
C GLU A 156 -4.22 10.64 -18.73
N GLU A 157 -5.18 10.39 -17.84
CA GLU A 157 -5.78 11.45 -17.02
C GLU A 157 -4.73 12.08 -16.08
N VAL A 158 -3.92 11.26 -15.41
CA VAL A 158 -2.85 11.73 -14.53
C VAL A 158 -1.80 12.50 -15.32
N GLU A 159 -1.41 12.03 -16.50
CA GLU A 159 -0.47 12.72 -17.38
C GLU A 159 -1.01 14.10 -17.85
N LYS A 160 -2.30 14.20 -18.17
CA LYS A 160 -2.95 15.48 -18.52
C LYS A 160 -2.92 16.50 -17.38
N LEU A 161 -2.89 16.04 -16.13
CA LEU A 161 -2.75 16.89 -14.95
C LEU A 161 -1.28 17.32 -14.68
N GLY A 162 -0.33 16.83 -15.45
CA GLY A 162 1.11 17.10 -15.27
C GLY A 162 1.83 16.07 -14.40
N GLY A 163 1.30 14.86 -14.31
CA GLY A 163 1.85 13.73 -13.56
C GLY A 163 1.27 13.58 -12.16
N MET A 164 1.67 12.51 -11.47
CA MET A 164 1.06 12.10 -10.19
C MET A 164 1.23 13.15 -9.09
N ALA A 165 2.38 13.84 -9.00
CA ALA A 165 2.59 14.88 -7.98
C ALA A 165 1.55 16.00 -8.12
N LYS A 166 1.27 16.46 -9.33
CA LYS A 166 0.23 17.46 -9.61
C LYS A 166 -1.18 16.91 -9.36
N ALA A 167 -1.44 15.67 -9.76
CA ALA A 167 -2.72 15.03 -9.49
C ALA A 167 -3.02 14.94 -7.99
N ILE A 168 -2.02 14.66 -7.14
CA ILE A 168 -2.15 14.64 -5.68
C ILE A 168 -2.55 16.03 -5.15
N GLU A 169 -1.95 17.11 -5.66
CA GLU A 169 -2.29 18.49 -5.28
C GLU A 169 -3.77 18.82 -5.56
N THR A 170 -4.37 18.23 -6.60
CA THR A 170 -5.81 18.39 -6.90
C THR A 170 -6.74 17.62 -5.97
N GLY A 171 -6.22 16.64 -5.23
CA GLY A 171 -6.98 15.73 -4.37
C GLY A 171 -7.72 14.60 -5.10
N ILE A 172 -7.67 14.53 -6.43
CA ILE A 172 -8.39 13.52 -7.24
C ILE A 172 -8.05 12.08 -6.83
N PRO A 173 -6.78 11.66 -6.68
CA PRO A 173 -6.47 10.28 -6.31
C PRO A 173 -7.07 9.90 -4.95
N LYS A 174 -6.99 10.80 -3.96
CA LYS A 174 -7.55 10.58 -2.63
C LYS A 174 -9.08 10.45 -2.67
N MET A 175 -9.77 11.35 -3.36
CA MET A 175 -11.23 11.29 -3.47
C MET A 175 -11.71 9.97 -4.09
N ARG A 176 -11.02 9.44 -5.09
CA ARG A 176 -11.36 8.14 -5.71
C ARG A 176 -11.17 6.97 -4.78
N ILE A 177 -10.11 7.00 -3.96
CA ILE A 177 -9.89 5.98 -2.94
C ILE A 177 -11.02 6.01 -1.90
N GLU A 178 -11.38 7.20 -1.42
CA GLU A 178 -12.46 7.38 -0.45
C GLU A 178 -13.82 6.98 -1.01
N GLU A 179 -14.10 7.32 -2.28
CA GLU A 179 -15.32 6.89 -2.97
C GLU A 179 -15.40 5.36 -3.10
N ALA A 180 -14.32 4.72 -3.53
CA ALA A 180 -14.25 3.27 -3.65
C ALA A 180 -14.43 2.59 -2.28
N ALA A 181 -13.81 3.13 -1.23
CA ALA A 181 -13.94 2.63 0.14
C ALA A 181 -15.37 2.77 0.67
N ALA A 182 -16.02 3.93 0.47
CA ALA A 182 -17.41 4.16 0.90
C ALA A 182 -18.40 3.22 0.19
N ARG A 183 -18.21 3.00 -1.11
CA ARG A 183 -19.02 2.05 -1.90
C ARG A 183 -18.83 0.62 -1.42
N LYS A 184 -17.58 0.23 -1.17
CA LYS A 184 -17.23 -1.10 -0.66
C LYS A 184 -17.86 -1.35 0.71
N GLN A 185 -17.74 -0.38 1.64
CA GLN A 185 -18.35 -0.48 2.96
C GLN A 185 -19.87 -0.63 2.88
N ALA A 186 -20.52 0.19 2.05
CA ALA A 186 -21.97 0.10 1.85
C ALA A 186 -22.42 -1.29 1.35
N ARG A 187 -21.65 -1.92 0.48
CA ARG A 187 -21.93 -3.28 -0.03
C ARG A 187 -21.74 -4.36 1.03
N ILE A 188 -20.77 -4.18 1.92
CA ILE A 188 -20.54 -5.07 3.07
C ILE A 188 -21.69 -4.91 4.07
N ASP A 189 -22.03 -3.69 4.44
CA ASP A 189 -23.06 -3.40 5.45
C ASP A 189 -24.47 -3.86 4.99
N SER A 190 -24.76 -3.75 3.69
CA SER A 190 -26.02 -4.24 3.10
C SER A 190 -26.04 -5.74 2.79
N GLY A 191 -24.96 -6.47 3.07
CA GLY A 191 -24.85 -7.91 2.81
C GLY A 191 -24.72 -8.31 1.33
N ILE A 192 -24.57 -7.33 0.41
CA ILE A 192 -24.26 -7.59 -1.00
C ILE A 192 -22.90 -8.26 -1.16
N GLU A 193 -21.92 -7.78 -0.42
CA GLU A 193 -20.62 -8.45 -0.28
C GLU A 193 -20.55 -9.18 1.04
N LYS A 194 -20.29 -10.49 0.95
CA LYS A 194 -20.22 -11.38 2.11
C LYS A 194 -18.78 -11.53 2.58
N ILE A 195 -18.57 -11.39 3.88
CA ILE A 195 -17.31 -11.65 4.55
C ILE A 195 -17.61 -12.64 5.68
N ILE A 196 -17.08 -13.85 5.53
CA ILE A 196 -17.29 -14.95 6.49
C ILE A 196 -16.73 -14.55 7.86
N GLY A 197 -17.52 -14.74 8.88
CA GLY A 197 -17.21 -14.36 10.27
C GLY A 197 -17.55 -12.91 10.60
N VAL A 198 -17.78 -12.03 9.60
CA VAL A 198 -18.08 -10.60 9.82
C VAL A 198 -19.54 -10.28 9.62
N ASN A 199 -20.10 -10.48 8.44
CA ASN A 199 -21.51 -10.22 8.11
C ASN A 199 -22.28 -11.48 7.70
N GLU A 200 -21.60 -12.63 7.56
CA GLU A 200 -22.17 -13.93 7.25
C GLU A 200 -21.50 -15.01 8.09
N TYR A 201 -22.22 -16.04 8.52
CA TYR A 201 -21.72 -17.18 9.32
C TYR A 201 -20.91 -16.75 10.56
N ARG A 202 -21.41 -15.78 11.29
CA ARG A 202 -20.78 -15.30 12.53
C ARG A 202 -20.86 -16.35 13.63
N LEU A 203 -19.80 -16.42 14.43
CA LEU A 203 -19.81 -17.21 15.66
C LEU A 203 -20.51 -16.43 16.77
N ASP A 204 -21.32 -17.12 17.58
CA ASP A 204 -21.92 -16.52 18.78
C ASP A 204 -20.89 -16.21 19.86
N HIS A 205 -19.84 -17.04 19.93
CA HIS A 205 -18.73 -16.89 20.86
C HIS A 205 -17.43 -17.27 20.17
N GLU A 206 -16.43 -16.42 20.28
CA GLU A 206 -15.08 -16.66 19.78
C GLU A 206 -14.13 -16.96 20.92
N ALA A 207 -13.31 -17.99 20.78
CA ALA A 207 -12.25 -18.26 21.74
C ALA A 207 -11.16 -17.19 21.63
N PRO A 208 -10.61 -16.70 22.75
CA PRO A 208 -9.48 -15.77 22.70
C PRO A 208 -8.26 -16.46 22.09
N ILE A 209 -7.50 -15.69 21.32
CA ILE A 209 -6.21 -16.11 20.77
C ILE A 209 -5.08 -15.34 21.45
N ASP A 210 -3.90 -15.95 21.51
CA ASP A 210 -2.70 -15.27 21.98
C ASP A 210 -2.32 -14.18 20.96
N ILE A 211 -2.15 -12.94 21.44
CA ILE A 211 -1.76 -11.79 20.62
C ILE A 211 -0.47 -11.16 21.16
N LEU A 212 0.34 -10.61 20.26
CA LEU A 212 1.51 -9.83 20.61
C LEU A 212 1.15 -8.33 20.69
N ALA A 213 0.72 -7.92 21.88
CA ALA A 213 0.45 -6.50 22.14
C ALA A 213 1.75 -5.74 22.44
N VAL A 214 1.92 -4.57 21.82
CA VAL A 214 3.07 -3.69 22.10
C VAL A 214 2.71 -2.71 23.21
N ASP A 215 3.55 -2.66 24.25
CA ASP A 215 3.47 -1.59 25.23
C ASP A 215 4.02 -0.29 24.64
N ASN A 216 3.13 0.52 24.08
CA ASN A 216 3.46 1.79 23.47
C ASN A 216 4.11 2.78 24.43
N THR A 217 3.79 2.71 25.72
CA THR A 217 4.38 3.59 26.75
C THR A 217 5.83 3.23 26.96
N ALA A 218 6.13 1.96 27.19
CA ALA A 218 7.50 1.46 27.37
C ALA A 218 8.38 1.75 26.13
N VAL A 219 7.85 1.52 24.92
CA VAL A 219 8.57 1.81 23.68
C VAL A 219 8.87 3.31 23.55
N ARG A 220 7.88 4.16 23.82
CA ARG A 220 8.04 5.62 23.77
C ARG A 220 9.09 6.12 24.77
N GLU A 221 9.01 5.66 26.01
CA GLU A 221 9.96 6.03 27.07
C GLU A 221 11.37 5.58 26.73
N SER A 222 11.55 4.36 26.24
CA SER A 222 12.82 3.83 25.75
C SER A 222 13.41 4.71 24.65
N GLN A 223 12.61 5.10 23.66
CA GLN A 223 13.08 5.97 22.59
C GLN A 223 13.45 7.37 23.07
N ILE A 224 12.67 7.96 23.96
CA ILE A 224 12.98 9.27 24.57
C ILE A 224 14.30 9.20 25.34
N LYS A 225 14.50 8.14 26.13
CA LYS A 225 15.77 7.92 26.87
C LYS A 225 16.95 7.86 25.90
N ARG A 226 16.88 7.04 24.86
CA ARG A 226 17.95 6.90 23.86
C ARG A 226 18.26 8.22 23.15
N LEU A 227 17.23 9.01 22.79
CA LEU A 227 17.45 10.33 22.17
C LEU A 227 18.09 11.33 23.13
N LYS A 228 17.74 11.32 24.43
CA LYS A 228 18.39 12.16 25.45
C LYS A 228 19.85 11.80 25.61
N GLU A 229 20.17 10.49 25.71
CA GLU A 229 21.54 9.99 25.81
C GLU A 229 22.37 10.35 24.58
N LEU A 230 21.80 10.20 23.39
CA LEU A 230 22.45 10.54 22.12
C LEU A 230 22.81 12.03 22.09
N ARG A 231 21.86 12.92 22.44
CA ARG A 231 22.09 14.37 22.44
C ARG A 231 23.09 14.83 23.52
N ALA A 232 23.10 14.16 24.67
CA ALA A 232 24.03 14.47 25.75
C ALA A 232 25.48 14.10 25.42
N ASN A 233 25.70 13.12 24.52
CA ASN A 233 27.02 12.54 24.25
C ASN A 233 27.55 12.86 22.84
N ARG A 234 26.94 13.78 22.10
CA ARG A 234 27.37 14.21 20.77
C ARG A 234 28.00 15.58 20.76
N ASP A 235 28.76 15.90 19.72
CA ASP A 235 29.25 17.26 19.46
C ASP A 235 28.13 18.09 18.82
N GLU A 236 27.49 18.94 19.63
CA GLU A 236 26.35 19.75 19.20
C GLU A 236 26.76 20.80 18.15
N ALA A 237 27.99 21.33 18.20
CA ALA A 237 28.47 22.29 17.22
C ALA A 237 28.66 21.61 15.83
N ALA A 238 29.19 20.40 15.81
CA ALA A 238 29.33 19.62 14.59
C ALA A 238 27.96 19.25 14.00
N VAL A 239 27.00 18.86 14.83
CA VAL A 239 25.60 18.57 14.39
C VAL A 239 24.96 19.82 13.79
N LYS A 240 25.02 20.96 14.48
CA LYS A 240 24.46 22.20 13.98
C LYS A 240 25.03 22.59 12.61
N LYS A 241 26.36 22.52 12.45
CA LYS A 241 27.02 22.80 11.18
C LYS A 241 26.56 21.87 10.06
N ALA A 242 26.38 20.57 10.34
CA ALA A 242 25.92 19.60 9.36
C ALA A 242 24.45 19.86 8.95
N LEU A 243 23.58 20.22 9.89
CA LEU A 243 22.19 20.55 9.62
C LEU A 243 22.05 21.88 8.83
N GLU A 244 22.87 22.88 9.13
CA GLU A 244 22.94 24.14 8.37
C GLU A 244 23.34 23.89 6.92
N ALA A 245 24.28 22.96 6.66
CA ALA A 245 24.67 22.57 5.30
C ALA A 245 23.51 21.91 4.52
N ILE A 246 22.68 21.09 5.18
CA ILE A 246 21.45 20.52 4.59
C ILE A 246 20.49 21.64 4.22
N THR A 247 20.19 22.55 5.15
CA THR A 247 19.29 23.70 4.93
C THR A 247 19.76 24.55 3.74
N GLU A 248 21.05 24.85 3.65
CA GLU A 248 21.61 25.64 2.55
C GLU A 248 21.53 24.88 1.20
N CYS A 249 21.76 23.57 1.21
CA CYS A 249 21.60 22.73 0.02
C CYS A 249 20.16 22.77 -0.50
N VAL A 250 19.15 22.63 0.39
CA VAL A 250 17.74 22.72 0.01
C VAL A 250 17.39 24.09 -0.54
N LYS A 251 17.88 25.15 0.11
CA LYS A 251 17.63 26.55 -0.28
C LYS A 251 18.19 26.91 -1.64
N THR A 252 19.39 26.46 -1.92
CA THR A 252 20.12 26.83 -3.16
C THR A 252 19.92 25.85 -4.30
N GLY A 253 19.45 24.63 -4.02
CA GLY A 253 19.41 23.52 -4.96
C GLY A 253 20.77 23.00 -5.40
N LYS A 254 21.85 23.38 -4.71
CA LYS A 254 23.24 22.99 -5.02
C LYS A 254 23.75 22.00 -4.00
N GLY A 255 24.41 20.93 -4.45
CA GLY A 255 24.97 19.88 -3.60
C GLY A 255 24.18 18.58 -3.68
N ASN A 256 24.54 17.64 -2.79
CA ASN A 256 23.91 16.32 -2.69
C ASN A 256 23.33 16.13 -1.29
N LEU A 257 22.00 16.20 -1.17
CA LEU A 257 21.29 16.06 0.10
C LEU A 257 21.56 14.71 0.79
N LEU A 258 21.72 13.63 0.03
CA LEU A 258 22.00 12.33 0.63
C LEU A 258 23.40 12.29 1.26
N GLU A 259 24.39 12.85 0.59
CA GLU A 259 25.76 12.96 1.12
C GLU A 259 25.78 13.79 2.41
N LEU A 260 25.12 14.95 2.40
CA LEU A 260 25.03 15.82 3.58
C LEU A 260 24.25 15.15 4.73
N ALA A 261 23.20 14.38 4.44
CA ALA A 261 22.48 13.60 5.44
C ALA A 261 23.33 12.48 6.05
N ILE A 262 24.18 11.83 5.25
CA ILE A 262 25.17 10.86 5.74
C ILE A 262 26.17 11.53 6.70
N GLU A 263 26.70 12.69 6.35
CA GLU A 263 27.63 13.43 7.23
C GLU A 263 26.93 13.89 8.52
N ALA A 264 25.68 14.36 8.44
CA ALA A 264 24.90 14.69 9.62
C ALA A 264 24.65 13.46 10.53
N ALA A 265 24.34 12.29 9.95
CA ALA A 265 24.16 11.06 10.70
C ALA A 265 25.47 10.58 11.37
N LYS A 266 26.64 10.76 10.73
CA LYS A 266 27.94 10.44 11.31
C LYS A 266 28.24 11.24 12.57
N VAL A 267 27.84 12.51 12.62
CA VAL A 267 27.97 13.36 13.81
C VAL A 267 26.78 13.20 14.77
N ARG A 268 25.93 12.19 14.58
CA ARG A 268 24.81 11.84 15.45
C ARG A 268 23.62 12.82 15.43
N ALA A 269 23.35 13.46 14.29
CA ALA A 269 22.06 14.07 14.06
C ALA A 269 20.98 12.99 13.99
N SER A 270 19.84 13.23 14.60
CA SER A 270 18.69 12.33 14.52
C SER A 270 17.95 12.49 13.18
N LEU A 271 17.14 11.49 12.80
CA LEU A 271 16.31 11.53 11.60
C LEU A 271 15.38 12.77 11.59
N GLY A 272 14.77 13.09 12.74
CA GLY A 272 13.92 14.28 12.89
C GLY A 272 14.68 15.58 12.58
N GLU A 273 15.88 15.75 13.16
CA GLU A 273 16.68 16.96 12.95
C GLU A 273 17.10 17.12 11.48
N ILE A 274 17.44 16.03 10.79
CA ILE A 274 17.75 16.05 9.35
C ILE A 274 16.51 16.46 8.53
N SER A 275 15.35 15.93 8.86
CA SER A 275 14.07 16.31 8.21
C SER A 275 13.69 17.76 8.49
N ASP A 276 13.81 18.19 9.74
CA ASP A 276 13.50 19.57 10.17
C ASP A 276 14.38 20.57 9.43
N ALA A 277 15.66 20.26 9.20
CA ALA A 277 16.57 21.09 8.42
C ALA A 277 16.12 21.31 6.97
N CYS A 278 15.43 20.35 6.38
CA CYS A 278 14.78 20.50 5.07
C CYS A 278 13.49 21.30 5.18
N GLU A 279 12.67 21.03 6.21
CA GLU A 279 11.35 21.65 6.40
C GLU A 279 11.42 23.15 6.63
N VAL A 280 12.50 23.65 7.21
CA VAL A 280 12.75 25.11 7.35
C VAL A 280 12.61 25.85 6.01
N VAL A 281 12.97 25.20 4.90
CA VAL A 281 12.95 25.81 3.56
C VAL A 281 11.67 25.48 2.82
N VAL A 282 11.29 24.18 2.77
CA VAL A 282 10.20 23.69 1.90
C VAL A 282 8.88 23.49 2.64
N GLY A 283 8.91 23.53 3.96
CA GLY A 283 7.75 23.21 4.78
C GLY A 283 7.36 21.74 4.69
N ARG A 284 6.30 21.37 5.40
CA ARG A 284 5.70 20.02 5.32
C ARG A 284 4.41 20.10 4.51
N TYR A 285 4.30 19.23 3.52
CA TYR A 285 3.07 19.12 2.74
C TYR A 285 1.89 18.72 3.64
N LYS A 286 0.79 19.48 3.53
CA LYS A 286 -0.49 19.17 4.18
C LYS A 286 -1.50 18.88 3.09
N ALA A 287 -2.08 17.68 3.10
CA ALA A 287 -3.11 17.31 2.15
C ALA A 287 -4.35 18.19 2.27
N VAL A 288 -4.91 18.59 1.15
CA VAL A 288 -6.22 19.25 1.12
C VAL A 288 -7.28 18.17 1.37
N ILE A 289 -8.03 18.33 2.47
CA ILE A 289 -9.14 17.44 2.80
C ILE A 289 -10.33 17.87 1.94
N ARG A 290 -10.78 16.97 1.06
CA ARG A 290 -12.04 17.09 0.32
C ARG A 290 -12.94 15.96 0.77
N SER A 291 -14.12 16.31 1.28
CA SER A 291 -15.12 15.30 1.65
C SER A 291 -15.88 14.83 0.42
N ILE A 292 -16.18 13.54 0.40
CA ILE A 292 -17.15 12.94 -0.52
C ILE A 292 -18.49 12.84 0.20
N SER A 293 -19.60 12.91 -0.53
CA SER A 293 -20.95 12.77 0.03
C SER A 293 -21.85 11.99 -0.93
N GLY A 294 -22.86 11.32 -0.37
CA GLY A 294 -23.87 10.63 -1.15
C GLY A 294 -23.49 9.26 -1.73
N VAL A 295 -22.23 8.88 -1.75
CA VAL A 295 -21.77 7.60 -2.32
C VAL A 295 -22.32 6.41 -1.54
N TYR A 296 -22.16 6.39 -0.22
CA TYR A 296 -22.69 5.34 0.65
C TYR A 296 -24.22 5.22 0.52
N SER A 297 -24.93 6.32 0.69
CA SER A 297 -26.39 6.34 0.61
C SER A 297 -26.93 5.95 -0.76
N SER A 298 -26.19 6.20 -1.84
CA SER A 298 -26.59 5.78 -3.19
C SER A 298 -26.50 4.27 -3.40
N GLU A 299 -25.59 3.61 -2.70
CA GLU A 299 -25.38 2.16 -2.79
C GLU A 299 -26.40 1.36 -1.94
N VAL A 300 -26.79 1.89 -0.77
CA VAL A 300 -27.70 1.21 0.18
C VAL A 300 -29.18 1.68 0.07
N LYS A 301 -29.57 2.24 -1.07
CA LYS A 301 -30.88 2.89 -1.31
C LYS A 301 -32.13 2.12 -0.83
N SER A 302 -32.08 0.80 -0.72
CA SER A 302 -33.20 -0.05 -0.37
C SER A 302 -33.01 -0.81 0.94
N ASP A 303 -32.01 -0.45 1.74
CA ASP A 303 -31.78 -1.08 3.04
C ASP A 303 -32.72 -0.47 4.11
N PRO A 304 -33.65 -1.26 4.70
CA PRO A 304 -34.60 -0.76 5.70
C PRO A 304 -33.91 -0.24 6.97
N ALA A 305 -32.79 -0.82 7.38
CA ALA A 305 -32.07 -0.40 8.57
C ALA A 305 -31.41 0.99 8.36
N PHE A 306 -30.91 1.22 7.15
CA PHE A 306 -30.35 2.53 6.78
C PHE A 306 -31.43 3.63 6.75
N GLU A 307 -32.61 3.35 6.17
CA GLU A 307 -33.71 4.32 6.15
C GLU A 307 -34.22 4.60 7.57
N HIS A 308 -34.33 3.58 8.41
CA HIS A 308 -34.71 3.76 9.81
C HIS A 308 -33.69 4.64 10.57
N ALA A 309 -32.39 4.44 10.36
CA ALA A 309 -31.35 5.28 10.97
C ALA A 309 -31.47 6.75 10.53
N LYS A 310 -31.74 7.00 9.23
CA LYS A 310 -32.02 8.35 8.72
C LYS A 310 -33.22 9.01 9.37
N GLU A 311 -34.31 8.26 9.57
CA GLU A 311 -35.52 8.77 10.27
C GLU A 311 -35.19 9.16 11.71
N LEU A 312 -34.41 8.35 12.45
CA LEU A 312 -34.01 8.66 13.81
C LEU A 312 -33.16 9.95 13.89
N VAL A 313 -32.20 10.10 12.98
CA VAL A 313 -31.38 11.33 12.87
C VAL A 313 -32.26 12.54 12.57
N ALA A 314 -33.19 12.42 11.60
CA ALA A 314 -34.11 13.52 11.27
C ALA A 314 -35.04 13.89 12.42
N LYS A 315 -35.51 12.90 13.22
CA LYS A 315 -36.33 13.14 14.42
C LYS A 315 -35.51 13.86 15.52
N PHE A 316 -34.22 13.52 15.67
CA PHE A 316 -33.33 14.15 16.63
C PHE A 316 -33.08 15.62 16.24
N ALA A 317 -32.70 15.89 14.99
CA ALA A 317 -32.45 17.23 14.47
C ALA A 317 -33.65 18.20 14.55
N LYS A 318 -34.87 17.68 14.68
CA LYS A 318 -36.08 18.52 14.90
C LYS A 318 -36.33 18.89 16.36
N LYS A 319 -35.56 18.31 17.30
CA LYS A 319 -35.69 18.57 18.73
C LYS A 319 -34.66 19.58 19.25
N GLU A 320 -33.61 19.85 18.47
CA GLU A 320 -32.66 20.92 18.66
C GLU A 320 -33.09 22.17 17.88
#